data_a3643fef9a92551289a7928c940d877d
#
_entry.id   a3643fef9a92551289a7928c940d877d
#
_cell.length_a   1.000
_cell.length_b   1.000
_cell.length_c   1.000
_cell.angle_alpha   90.00
_cell.angle_beta   90.00
_cell.angle_gamma   90.00
#
_symmetry.space_group_name_H-M   'P 1'
#
loop_
_entity.id
_entity.type
_entity.pdbx_description
1 polymer ?
#
loop_
_entity_poly.entity_id
_entity_poly.type
_entity_poly.pdbx_seq_one_letter_code
_entity_poly.pdbx_strand_id
1 'polypeptide(L)'
;MIILSLYIYLGKGIAYGYFAESLLFIGLILLVKERRKIDVINSRSAKILYLLLVVNLLYIFRGTLEFSFLDTLRDGFIFNYVIFSFLLLLFIDDIQKFVQSIFYIYKYYAFILFILYILSLNGFIGSISLFGNIHLLFFKFGDISVHLFISFIFQISGLNKYKKPLDLVNLILIFLMFSVASSYSRGGMLSFILAFIVFYKYSRSVIIKQRLKQYFKYLPFVLIFSVLFLSTFKVNQNFQGRAVGVDQVANNFTSIFTTTDDGALNDNKIWRLLWWGKIIDYTFNGPYFAMGKGLGLSLADDDEILTTDLEGELRSPHNFNLTILARYGVFIFFIWIYWVVRQLKRLRDKSLSNLNLILICIQIAFLFNASFDVFLEGPMGAFPFWVFVGLDLIFEFYGYYNAKQELAIFEQTTQ
;
A
#
# COMPACT_ATOMS: atom_id res chain seq x y z
N MET A 1 -13.35 5.41 11.55
CA MET A 1 -12.42 6.53 11.32
C MET A 1 -11.19 6.47 12.22
N ILE A 2 -11.32 6.49 13.55
CA ILE A 2 -10.19 6.37 14.50
C ILE A 2 -9.30 5.16 14.17
N ILE A 3 -9.91 4.02 13.90
CA ILE A 3 -9.23 2.78 13.54
C ILE A 3 -8.40 2.92 12.25
N LEU A 4 -8.99 3.49 11.19
CA LEU A 4 -8.26 3.75 9.94
C LEU A 4 -7.10 4.72 10.17
N SER A 5 -7.30 5.75 10.98
CA SER A 5 -6.25 6.69 11.37
C SER A 5 -5.10 5.99 12.08
N LEU A 6 -5.42 5.14 13.04
CA LEU A 6 -4.42 4.38 13.80
C LEU A 6 -3.62 3.45 12.88
N TYR A 7 -4.28 2.74 11.97
CA TYR A 7 -3.58 1.90 10.98
C TYR A 7 -2.62 2.70 10.09
N ILE A 8 -3.07 3.83 9.59
CA ILE A 8 -2.25 4.68 8.73
C ILE A 8 -1.07 5.28 9.48
N TYR A 9 -1.30 5.79 10.71
CA TYR A 9 -0.27 6.50 11.47
C TYR A 9 0.71 5.57 12.20
N LEU A 10 0.24 4.44 12.70
CA LEU A 10 1.08 3.51 13.45
C LEU A 10 1.85 2.51 12.57
N GLY A 11 1.65 2.55 11.25
CA GLY A 11 2.37 1.72 10.29
C GLY A 11 2.04 0.24 10.35
N LYS A 12 1.96 -0.37 11.53
CA LYS A 12 1.57 -1.78 11.72
C LYS A 12 0.17 -1.95 12.34
N GLY A 13 -0.54 -0.84 12.59
CA GLY A 13 -1.76 -0.89 13.38
C GLY A 13 -1.47 -1.27 14.85
N ILE A 14 -2.45 -1.08 15.72
CA ILE A 14 -2.32 -1.37 17.15
C ILE A 14 -2.12 -2.86 17.42
N ALA A 15 -2.03 -3.67 16.54
CA ALA A 15 -1.75 -5.04 16.85
C ALA A 15 -1.36 -5.82 15.62
N TYR A 16 -0.35 -6.46 15.78
CA TYR A 16 -0.28 -7.85 15.50
C TYR A 16 -1.46 -8.67 16.13
N GLY A 17 -2.47 -8.07 16.73
CA GLY A 17 -3.62 -8.71 17.28
C GLY A 17 -4.77 -8.63 16.29
N TYR A 18 -5.03 -9.61 15.51
CA TYR A 18 -6.22 -9.99 14.70
C TYR A 18 -7.39 -8.95 14.61
N PHE A 19 -7.05 -7.65 14.75
CA PHE A 19 -8.04 -6.58 14.83
C PHE A 19 -8.66 -6.29 13.46
N ALA A 20 -7.84 -6.31 12.40
CA ALA A 20 -8.32 -6.14 11.03
C ALA A 20 -9.17 -7.35 10.62
N GLU A 21 -8.76 -8.55 11.00
CA GLU A 21 -9.48 -9.78 10.76
C GLU A 21 -10.81 -9.80 11.51
N SER A 22 -10.83 -9.32 12.76
CA SER A 22 -12.07 -9.17 13.51
C SER A 22 -13.04 -8.17 12.88
N LEU A 23 -12.52 -7.02 12.40
CA LEU A 23 -13.33 -6.04 11.65
C LEU A 23 -13.84 -6.63 10.34
N LEU A 24 -13.01 -7.39 9.64
CA LEU A 24 -13.40 -8.07 8.41
C LEU A 24 -14.54 -9.05 8.68
N PHE A 25 -14.43 -9.85 9.73
CA PHE A 25 -15.45 -10.83 10.09
C PHE A 25 -16.78 -10.16 10.49
N ILE A 26 -16.73 -9.16 11.39
CA ILE A 26 -17.92 -8.38 11.78
C ILE A 26 -18.53 -7.70 10.54
N GLY A 27 -17.68 -7.08 9.70
CA GLY A 27 -18.11 -6.45 8.47
C GLY A 27 -18.78 -7.41 7.51
N LEU A 28 -18.28 -8.63 7.38
CA LEU A 28 -18.88 -9.68 6.54
C LEU A 28 -20.29 -10.06 7.03
N ILE A 29 -20.48 -10.24 8.35
CA ILE A 29 -21.80 -10.50 8.94
C ILE A 29 -22.77 -9.37 8.61
N LEU A 30 -22.35 -8.12 8.76
CA LEU A 30 -23.16 -6.95 8.43
C LEU A 30 -23.48 -6.88 6.92
N LEU A 31 -22.52 -7.19 6.06
CA LEU A 31 -22.70 -7.19 4.61
C LEU A 31 -23.73 -8.25 4.18
N VAL A 32 -23.70 -9.44 4.78
CA VAL A 32 -24.69 -10.49 4.52
C VAL A 32 -26.09 -10.03 4.97
N LYS A 33 -26.20 -9.34 6.10
CA LYS A 33 -27.47 -8.76 6.58
C LYS A 33 -28.00 -7.69 5.61
N GLU A 34 -27.12 -6.87 5.07
CA GLU A 34 -27.42 -5.76 4.14
C GLU A 34 -27.27 -6.17 2.65
N ARG A 35 -27.52 -7.44 2.33
CA ARG A 35 -27.24 -8.04 1.00
C ARG A 35 -27.78 -7.26 -0.20
N ARG A 36 -28.87 -6.47 -0.03
CA ARG A 36 -29.45 -5.62 -1.10
C ARG A 36 -28.45 -4.59 -1.63
N LYS A 37 -27.45 -4.20 -0.83
CA LYS A 37 -26.39 -3.25 -1.24
C LYS A 37 -25.34 -3.90 -2.13
N ILE A 38 -25.21 -5.23 -2.11
CA ILE A 38 -24.22 -5.96 -2.91
C ILE A 38 -24.57 -5.93 -4.42
N ASP A 39 -25.87 -5.91 -4.75
CA ASP A 39 -26.32 -5.87 -6.15
C ASP A 39 -25.91 -4.59 -6.89
N VAL A 40 -25.51 -3.57 -6.14
CA VAL A 40 -25.08 -2.28 -6.68
C VAL A 40 -23.75 -2.38 -7.44
N ILE A 41 -22.83 -3.26 -7.03
CA ILE A 41 -21.54 -3.38 -7.69
C ILE A 41 -21.56 -4.53 -8.72
N ASN A 42 -22.15 -4.29 -9.87
CA ASN A 42 -22.14 -5.23 -11.00
C ASN A 42 -21.08 -4.89 -12.05
N SER A 43 -19.93 -4.37 -11.63
CA SER A 43 -18.83 -4.08 -12.55
C SER A 43 -18.01 -5.33 -12.87
N ARG A 44 -17.37 -5.34 -14.05
CA ARG A 44 -16.47 -6.45 -14.42
C ARG A 44 -15.29 -6.58 -13.45
N SER A 45 -14.79 -5.46 -12.91
CA SER A 45 -13.74 -5.47 -11.89
C SER A 45 -14.19 -6.16 -10.60
N ALA A 46 -15.40 -5.87 -10.12
CA ALA A 46 -15.98 -6.53 -8.95
C ALA A 46 -16.17 -8.04 -9.17
N LYS A 47 -16.65 -8.45 -10.35
CA LYS A 47 -16.83 -9.87 -10.68
C LYS A 47 -15.53 -10.66 -10.63
N ILE A 48 -14.42 -10.06 -11.08
CA ILE A 48 -13.10 -10.70 -10.98
C ILE A 48 -12.69 -10.87 -9.52
N LEU A 49 -12.92 -9.84 -8.68
CA LEU A 49 -12.62 -9.92 -7.26
C LEU A 49 -13.48 -10.95 -6.52
N TYR A 50 -14.77 -11.08 -6.86
CA TYR A 50 -15.61 -12.17 -6.36
C TYR A 50 -15.09 -13.55 -6.77
N LEU A 51 -14.65 -13.70 -8.03
CA LEU A 51 -14.05 -14.94 -8.49
C LEU A 51 -12.79 -15.30 -7.69
N LEU A 52 -11.90 -14.32 -7.44
CA LEU A 52 -10.71 -14.53 -6.62
C LEU A 52 -11.06 -14.93 -5.18
N LEU A 53 -12.10 -14.34 -4.59
CA LEU A 53 -12.58 -14.74 -3.26
C LEU A 53 -13.11 -16.18 -3.24
N VAL A 54 -13.94 -16.56 -4.20
CA VAL A 54 -14.50 -17.93 -4.28
C VAL A 54 -13.38 -18.96 -4.46
N VAL A 55 -12.44 -18.68 -5.36
CA VAL A 55 -11.28 -19.55 -5.56
C VAL A 55 -10.45 -19.65 -4.29
N ASN A 56 -10.21 -18.53 -3.60
CA ASN A 56 -9.47 -18.53 -2.34
C ASN A 56 -10.12 -19.42 -1.26
N LEU A 57 -11.45 -19.40 -1.15
CA LEU A 57 -12.16 -20.29 -0.23
C LEU A 57 -11.95 -21.78 -0.57
N LEU A 58 -11.90 -22.13 -1.86
CA LEU A 58 -11.58 -23.51 -2.30
C LEU A 58 -10.14 -23.88 -1.93
N TYR A 59 -9.20 -22.96 -2.06
CA TYR A 59 -7.80 -23.20 -1.66
C TYR A 59 -7.65 -23.28 -0.14
N ILE A 60 -8.38 -22.49 0.64
CA ILE A 60 -8.42 -22.62 2.10
C ILE A 60 -8.96 -23.99 2.47
N PHE A 61 -10.09 -24.42 1.89
CA PHE A 61 -10.64 -25.75 2.13
C PHE A 61 -9.62 -26.86 1.81
N ARG A 62 -8.96 -26.80 0.66
CA ARG A 62 -7.91 -27.77 0.29
C ARG A 62 -6.76 -27.74 1.29
N GLY A 63 -6.26 -26.57 1.67
CA GLY A 63 -5.13 -26.44 2.59
C GLY A 63 -5.42 -26.99 3.97
N THR A 64 -6.66 -26.87 4.47
CA THR A 64 -7.06 -27.43 5.78
C THR A 64 -7.10 -28.94 5.82
N LEU A 65 -7.07 -29.61 4.69
CA LEU A 65 -6.96 -31.08 4.61
C LEU A 65 -5.52 -31.58 4.86
N GLU A 66 -4.53 -30.72 4.61
CA GLU A 66 -3.10 -31.09 4.66
C GLU A 66 -2.34 -30.34 5.77
N PHE A 67 -2.76 -29.14 6.12
CA PHE A 67 -2.08 -28.23 7.03
C PHE A 67 -2.99 -27.74 8.16
N SER A 68 -2.41 -27.05 9.15
CA SER A 68 -3.18 -26.45 10.23
C SER A 68 -4.18 -25.40 9.69
N PHE A 69 -5.38 -25.35 10.29
CA PHE A 69 -6.41 -24.37 9.91
C PHE A 69 -5.89 -22.93 10.01
N LEU A 70 -5.14 -22.61 11.08
CA LEU A 70 -4.65 -21.25 11.31
C LEU A 70 -3.59 -20.84 10.27
N ASP A 71 -2.67 -21.72 9.90
CA ASP A 71 -1.67 -21.44 8.87
C ASP A 71 -2.32 -21.26 7.50
N THR A 72 -3.26 -22.15 7.16
CA THR A 72 -4.01 -22.08 5.92
C THR A 72 -4.84 -20.78 5.83
N LEU A 73 -5.51 -20.42 6.92
CA LEU A 73 -6.30 -19.20 6.97
C LEU A 73 -5.40 -17.95 6.86
N ARG A 74 -4.24 -17.95 7.56
CA ARG A 74 -3.25 -16.86 7.48
C ARG A 74 -2.79 -16.63 6.05
N ASP A 75 -2.40 -17.70 5.36
CA ASP A 75 -1.95 -17.59 3.97
C ASP A 75 -3.10 -17.19 3.03
N GLY A 76 -4.33 -17.62 3.32
CA GLY A 76 -5.54 -17.24 2.58
C GLY A 76 -5.95 -15.78 2.74
N PHE A 77 -5.46 -15.09 3.76
CA PHE A 77 -5.78 -13.66 3.93
C PHE A 77 -5.28 -12.82 2.76
N ILE A 78 -4.37 -13.30 1.94
CA ILE A 78 -3.90 -12.62 0.72
C ILE A 78 -5.06 -12.17 -0.18
N PHE A 79 -6.13 -12.97 -0.29
CA PHE A 79 -7.35 -12.61 -1.01
C PHE A 79 -8.55 -12.36 -0.10
N ASN A 80 -8.56 -12.82 1.15
CA ASN A 80 -9.66 -12.52 2.07
C ASN A 80 -9.78 -11.01 2.36
N TYR A 81 -8.66 -10.28 2.34
CA TYR A 81 -8.68 -8.82 2.51
C TYR A 81 -9.43 -8.08 1.39
N VAL A 82 -9.65 -8.70 0.21
CA VAL A 82 -10.53 -8.17 -0.84
C VAL A 82 -11.91 -7.80 -0.29
N ILE A 83 -12.38 -8.51 0.74
CA ILE A 83 -13.67 -8.24 1.39
C ILE A 83 -13.76 -6.79 1.87
N PHE A 84 -12.65 -6.16 2.29
CA PHE A 84 -12.65 -4.75 2.68
C PHE A 84 -13.15 -3.81 1.57
N SER A 85 -12.93 -4.16 0.29
CA SER A 85 -13.46 -3.36 -0.82
C SER A 85 -14.99 -3.40 -0.89
N PHE A 86 -15.60 -4.52 -0.49
CA PHE A 86 -17.05 -4.68 -0.48
C PHE A 86 -17.69 -4.17 0.81
N LEU A 87 -16.96 -4.12 1.94
CA LEU A 87 -17.47 -3.57 3.19
C LEU A 87 -17.80 -2.08 3.07
N LEU A 88 -17.21 -1.36 2.12
CA LEU A 88 -17.57 0.03 1.85
C LEU A 88 -19.00 0.22 1.39
N LEU A 89 -19.65 -0.83 0.87
CA LEU A 89 -21.08 -0.81 0.53
C LEU A 89 -21.97 -0.55 1.73
N LEU A 90 -21.53 -0.91 2.94
CA LEU A 90 -22.25 -0.60 4.16
C LEU A 90 -22.34 0.92 4.40
N PHE A 91 -21.41 1.69 3.85
CA PHE A 91 -21.33 3.14 3.99
C PHE A 91 -21.79 3.88 2.73
N ILE A 92 -22.45 3.21 1.78
CA ILE A 92 -22.79 3.78 0.48
C ILE A 92 -23.65 5.04 0.61
N ASP A 93 -24.58 5.05 1.56
CA ASP A 93 -25.48 6.17 1.84
C ASP A 93 -24.74 7.38 2.44
N ASP A 94 -23.61 7.15 3.12
CA ASP A 94 -22.75 8.15 3.72
C ASP A 94 -21.36 8.23 3.05
N ILE A 95 -21.21 7.73 1.83
CA ILE A 95 -19.91 7.60 1.15
C ILE A 95 -19.16 8.92 1.06
N GLN A 96 -19.86 10.04 0.89
CA GLN A 96 -19.27 11.37 0.86
C GLN A 96 -18.60 11.72 2.19
N LYS A 97 -19.28 11.50 3.32
CA LYS A 97 -18.72 11.73 4.66
C LYS A 97 -17.52 10.82 4.91
N PHE A 98 -17.59 9.56 4.44
CA PHE A 98 -16.50 8.61 4.55
C PHE A 98 -15.25 9.10 3.78
N VAL A 99 -15.42 9.53 2.53
CA VAL A 99 -14.35 10.06 1.69
C VAL A 99 -13.76 11.36 2.27
N GLN A 100 -14.60 12.30 2.72
CA GLN A 100 -14.13 13.50 3.41
C GLN A 100 -13.29 13.18 4.64
N SER A 101 -13.68 12.15 5.37
CA SER A 101 -12.93 11.69 6.53
C SER A 101 -11.56 11.12 6.16
N ILE A 102 -11.45 10.41 5.04
CA ILE A 102 -10.15 9.94 4.50
C ILE A 102 -9.28 11.15 4.13
N PHE A 103 -9.85 12.14 3.41
CA PHE A 103 -9.10 13.35 3.07
C PHE A 103 -8.59 14.07 4.32
N TYR A 104 -9.43 14.17 5.37
CA TYR A 104 -9.05 14.78 6.62
C TYR A 104 -7.90 14.06 7.32
N ILE A 105 -7.88 12.72 7.31
CA ILE A 105 -6.78 11.93 7.86
C ILE A 105 -5.47 12.24 7.11
N TYR A 106 -5.51 12.15 5.80
CA TYR A 106 -4.32 12.38 4.97
C TYR A 106 -3.86 13.85 4.96
N LYS A 107 -4.77 14.77 5.30
CA LYS A 107 -4.42 16.18 5.48
C LYS A 107 -3.36 16.38 6.58
N TYR A 108 -3.45 15.63 7.66
CA TYR A 108 -2.53 15.73 8.80
C TYR A 108 -1.49 14.64 8.86
N TYR A 109 -1.49 13.71 7.90
CA TYR A 109 -0.64 12.54 7.94
C TYR A 109 0.85 12.88 8.05
N ALA A 110 1.38 13.71 7.16
CA ALA A 110 2.80 14.06 7.16
C ALA A 110 3.21 14.80 8.44
N PHE A 111 2.34 15.66 8.97
CA PHE A 111 2.59 16.40 10.20
C PHE A 111 2.67 15.45 11.42
N ILE A 112 1.69 14.57 11.57
CA ILE A 112 1.67 13.60 12.68
C ILE A 112 2.84 12.61 12.55
N LEU A 113 3.10 12.13 11.34
CA LEU A 113 4.24 11.26 11.06
C LEU A 113 5.57 11.91 11.46
N PHE A 114 5.76 13.20 11.12
CA PHE A 114 6.96 13.94 11.49
C PHE A 114 7.11 14.05 13.00
N ILE A 115 6.06 14.40 13.73
CA ILE A 115 6.09 14.45 15.20
C ILE A 115 6.45 13.09 15.78
N LEU A 116 5.78 12.01 15.33
CA LEU A 116 6.06 10.66 15.81
C LEU A 116 7.50 10.22 15.50
N TYR A 117 8.00 10.58 14.32
CA TYR A 117 9.39 10.33 13.95
C TYR A 117 10.37 11.04 14.89
N ILE A 118 10.20 12.34 15.13
CA ILE A 118 11.06 13.11 16.07
C ILE A 118 11.00 12.53 17.47
N LEU A 119 9.82 12.18 17.96
CA LEU A 119 9.67 11.54 19.27
C LEU A 119 10.35 10.16 19.33
N SER A 120 10.38 9.42 18.23
CA SER A 120 11.08 8.14 18.18
C SER A 120 12.59 8.27 18.22
N LEU A 121 13.16 9.39 17.74
CA LEU A 121 14.60 9.64 17.76
C LEU A 121 15.17 9.72 19.19
N ASN A 122 14.36 10.15 20.14
CA ASN A 122 14.74 10.26 21.55
C ASN A 122 14.63 8.93 22.32
N GLY A 123 14.31 7.81 21.63
CA GLY A 123 14.16 6.50 22.25
C GLY A 123 12.92 6.33 23.15
N PHE A 124 12.23 7.43 23.48
CA PHE A 124 11.12 7.43 24.43
C PHE A 124 9.92 6.57 23.94
N ILE A 125 9.55 6.69 22.66
CA ILE A 125 8.41 5.93 22.12
C ILE A 125 8.83 4.56 21.59
N GLY A 126 10.07 4.42 21.12
CA GLY A 126 10.62 3.16 20.61
C GLY A 126 10.74 2.07 21.69
N SER A 127 10.82 2.45 22.96
CA SER A 127 10.90 1.55 24.11
C SER A 127 9.53 1.11 24.65
N ILE A 128 8.42 1.75 24.24
CA ILE A 128 7.09 1.39 24.72
C ILE A 128 6.60 0.17 23.94
N SER A 129 6.48 -0.97 24.64
CA SER A 129 5.81 -2.15 24.10
C SER A 129 4.42 -2.27 24.71
N LEU A 130 3.41 -2.61 23.87
CA LEU A 130 2.03 -2.79 24.32
C LEU A 130 1.81 -4.17 24.91
N PHE A 131 2.35 -5.21 24.26
CA PHE A 131 2.24 -6.60 24.69
C PHE A 131 3.52 -7.35 24.30
N GLY A 132 4.27 -7.84 25.30
CA GLY A 132 5.51 -8.56 25.05
C GLY A 132 6.53 -7.74 24.25
N ASN A 133 6.98 -8.23 23.11
CA ASN A 133 7.98 -7.58 22.25
C ASN A 133 7.37 -6.67 21.16
N ILE A 134 6.07 -6.37 21.21
CA ILE A 134 5.39 -5.56 20.20
C ILE A 134 5.57 -4.08 20.55
N HIS A 135 6.41 -3.39 19.79
CA HIS A 135 6.61 -1.94 19.94
C HIS A 135 5.34 -1.17 19.57
N LEU A 136 4.99 -0.13 20.36
CA LEU A 136 3.87 0.76 20.12
C LEU A 136 3.97 1.45 18.74
N LEU A 137 5.16 1.86 18.35
CA LEU A 137 5.43 2.44 17.04
C LEU A 137 6.45 1.59 16.28
N PHE A 138 6.04 1.22 15.09
CA PHE A 138 6.91 0.59 14.13
C PHE A 138 6.82 1.31 12.79
N PHE A 139 7.95 1.88 12.35
CA PHE A 139 8.03 2.56 11.07
C PHE A 139 8.41 1.58 9.97
N LYS A 140 7.46 1.23 9.12
CA LYS A 140 7.73 0.50 7.89
C LYS A 140 7.81 1.52 6.74
N PHE A 141 9.02 1.95 6.43
CA PHE A 141 9.26 3.10 5.56
C PHE A 141 8.80 2.91 4.11
N GLY A 142 8.74 1.66 3.60
CA GLY A 142 8.13 1.36 2.31
C GLY A 142 6.65 1.75 2.28
N ASP A 143 5.91 1.36 3.30
CA ASP A 143 4.49 1.63 3.46
C ASP A 143 4.24 3.13 3.67
N ILE A 144 5.08 3.76 4.49
CA ILE A 144 5.04 5.21 4.75
C ILE A 144 5.17 6.00 3.44
N SER A 145 6.05 5.59 2.53
CA SER A 145 6.22 6.24 1.22
C SER A 145 4.92 6.24 0.40
N VAL A 146 4.16 5.15 0.44
CA VAL A 146 2.85 5.05 -0.24
C VAL A 146 1.84 6.01 0.40
N HIS A 147 1.77 6.07 1.72
CA HIS A 147 0.86 6.98 2.41
C HIS A 147 1.26 8.46 2.25
N LEU A 148 2.54 8.76 2.17
CA LEU A 148 3.02 10.11 1.81
C LEU A 148 2.62 10.49 0.38
N PHE A 149 2.68 9.54 -0.56
CA PHE A 149 2.16 9.76 -1.91
C PHE A 149 0.67 10.09 -1.90
N ILE A 150 -0.14 9.39 -1.09
CA ILE A 150 -1.58 9.68 -0.96
C ILE A 150 -1.80 11.09 -0.40
N SER A 151 -1.07 11.47 0.65
CA SER A 151 -1.14 12.83 1.21
C SER A 151 -0.77 13.88 0.17
N PHE A 152 0.29 13.64 -0.59
CA PHE A 152 0.76 14.51 -1.65
C PHE A 152 -0.25 14.66 -2.80
N ILE A 153 -0.80 13.55 -3.31
CA ILE A 153 -1.75 13.58 -4.43
C ILE A 153 -3.06 14.27 -4.04
N PHE A 154 -3.52 14.11 -2.79
CA PHE A 154 -4.71 14.81 -2.29
C PHE A 154 -4.45 16.33 -2.15
N GLN A 155 -3.26 16.71 -1.72
CA GLN A 155 -2.88 18.12 -1.63
C GLN A 155 -2.83 18.79 -3.02
N ILE A 156 -2.13 18.20 -3.98
CA ILE A 156 -2.00 18.79 -5.33
C ILE A 156 -3.30 18.77 -6.12
N SER A 157 -4.17 17.80 -5.86
CA SER A 157 -5.51 17.73 -6.48
C SER A 157 -6.49 18.73 -5.86
N GLY A 158 -6.15 19.32 -4.72
CA GLY A 158 -7.01 20.26 -3.99
C GLY A 158 -8.10 19.62 -3.17
N LEU A 159 -8.04 18.29 -3.00
CA LEU A 159 -8.94 17.56 -2.10
C LEU A 159 -8.65 17.90 -0.64
N ASN A 160 -7.39 18.20 -0.33
CA ASN A 160 -6.97 18.75 0.96
C ASN A 160 -6.71 20.25 0.83
N LYS A 161 -7.56 21.08 1.44
CA LYS A 161 -7.34 22.51 1.49
C LYS A 161 -6.60 22.89 2.77
N TYR A 162 -5.59 23.71 2.57
CA TYR A 162 -4.84 24.35 3.65
C TYR A 162 -4.90 25.87 3.47
N LYS A 163 -4.78 26.60 4.57
CA LYS A 163 -4.39 28.02 4.49
C LYS A 163 -3.00 28.09 3.85
N LYS A 164 -2.73 29.07 3.01
CA LYS A 164 -1.49 29.17 2.21
C LYS A 164 -0.18 28.82 2.96
N PRO A 165 0.09 29.34 4.17
CA PRO A 165 1.33 29.00 4.88
C PRO A 165 1.39 27.50 5.27
N LEU A 166 0.26 26.91 5.70
CA LEU A 166 0.19 25.51 6.09
C LEU A 166 0.32 24.57 4.90
N ASP A 167 -0.10 24.99 3.71
CA ASP A 167 0.02 24.23 2.47
C ASP A 167 1.50 23.98 2.13
N LEU A 168 2.32 25.05 2.23
CA LEU A 168 3.76 24.93 2.02
C LEU A 168 4.45 24.11 3.11
N VAL A 169 4.08 24.30 4.38
CA VAL A 169 4.63 23.53 5.51
C VAL A 169 4.33 22.05 5.32
N ASN A 170 3.10 21.67 4.98
CA ASN A 170 2.76 20.26 4.75
C ASN A 170 3.53 19.68 3.56
N LEU A 171 3.73 20.44 2.49
CA LEU A 171 4.55 20.02 1.35
C LEU A 171 5.99 19.74 1.78
N ILE A 172 6.60 20.62 2.56
CA ILE A 172 7.94 20.43 3.11
C ILE A 172 7.99 19.16 3.95
N LEU A 173 7.01 18.95 4.83
CA LEU A 173 6.97 17.76 5.70
C LEU A 173 6.80 16.46 4.89
N ILE A 174 5.98 16.46 3.83
CA ILE A 174 5.82 15.30 2.94
C ILE A 174 7.17 14.93 2.33
N PHE A 175 7.89 15.87 1.74
CA PHE A 175 9.16 15.57 1.08
C PHE A 175 10.28 15.28 2.07
N LEU A 176 10.28 15.92 3.23
CA LEU A 176 11.21 15.61 4.31
C LEU A 176 11.05 14.16 4.77
N MET A 177 9.83 13.77 5.10
CA MET A 177 9.54 12.40 5.53
C MET A 177 9.73 11.39 4.38
N PHE A 178 9.48 11.78 3.14
CA PHE A 178 9.80 10.97 1.98
C PHE A 178 11.31 10.76 1.82
N SER A 179 12.14 11.78 2.08
CA SER A 179 13.60 11.65 2.04
C SER A 179 14.10 10.70 3.15
N VAL A 180 13.53 10.78 4.35
CA VAL A 180 13.79 9.80 5.42
C VAL A 180 13.37 8.39 4.98
N ALA A 181 12.16 8.22 4.49
CA ALA A 181 11.67 6.91 4.05
C ALA A 181 12.50 6.33 2.89
N SER A 182 13.00 7.18 1.99
CA SER A 182 13.88 6.79 0.88
C SER A 182 15.25 6.31 1.34
N SER A 183 15.73 6.74 2.52
CA SER A 183 16.95 6.21 3.11
C SER A 183 16.81 4.74 3.53
N TYR A 184 15.59 4.30 3.86
CA TYR A 184 15.32 2.95 4.34
C TYR A 184 14.75 2.00 3.27
N SER A 185 13.96 2.52 2.32
CA SER A 185 13.20 1.67 1.39
C SER A 185 13.31 2.12 -0.06
N ARG A 186 14.02 1.32 -0.86
CA ARG A 186 14.10 1.49 -2.32
C ARG A 186 12.75 1.27 -3.00
N GLY A 187 12.02 0.24 -2.58
CA GLY A 187 10.69 -0.10 -3.13
C GLY A 187 9.68 1.02 -2.87
N GLY A 188 9.65 1.56 -1.64
CA GLY A 188 8.80 2.69 -1.29
C GLY A 188 9.15 3.96 -2.06
N MET A 189 10.43 4.27 -2.23
CA MET A 189 10.88 5.40 -3.04
C MET A 189 10.40 5.29 -4.48
N LEU A 190 10.62 4.14 -5.11
CA LEU A 190 10.18 3.89 -6.48
C LEU A 190 8.67 3.93 -6.63
N SER A 191 7.92 3.40 -5.66
CA SER A 191 6.46 3.39 -5.69
C SER A 191 5.89 4.81 -5.74
N PHE A 192 6.44 5.72 -4.92
CA PHE A 192 6.06 7.13 -4.93
C PHE A 192 6.36 7.79 -6.29
N ILE A 193 7.60 7.62 -6.79
CA ILE A 193 8.05 8.26 -8.04
C ILE A 193 7.22 7.76 -9.23
N LEU A 194 7.06 6.45 -9.38
CA LEU A 194 6.33 5.88 -10.52
C LEU A 194 4.84 6.22 -10.49
N ALA A 195 4.21 6.15 -9.32
CA ALA A 195 2.82 6.55 -9.19
C ALA A 195 2.63 8.05 -9.53
N PHE A 196 3.59 8.89 -9.12
CA PHE A 196 3.56 10.31 -9.48
C PHE A 196 3.74 10.55 -10.98
N ILE A 197 4.67 9.83 -11.63
CA ILE A 197 4.87 9.91 -13.10
C ILE A 197 3.58 9.54 -13.84
N VAL A 198 2.93 8.44 -13.42
CA VAL A 198 1.65 8.01 -13.99
C VAL A 198 0.57 9.07 -13.78
N PHE A 199 0.44 9.59 -12.56
CA PHE A 199 -0.51 10.64 -12.27
C PHE A 199 -0.28 11.90 -13.12
N TYR A 200 0.95 12.38 -13.20
CA TYR A 200 1.31 13.54 -14.01
C TYR A 200 0.98 13.34 -15.49
N LYS A 201 1.33 12.17 -16.04
CA LYS A 201 1.09 11.82 -17.44
C LYS A 201 -0.40 11.81 -17.80
N TYR A 202 -1.24 11.23 -16.93
CA TYR A 202 -2.66 11.04 -17.22
C TYR A 202 -3.57 12.14 -16.67
N SER A 203 -3.07 13.02 -15.80
CA SER A 203 -3.82 14.17 -15.31
C SER A 203 -4.12 15.17 -16.42
N ARG A 204 -5.41 15.40 -16.66
CA ARG A 204 -5.91 16.35 -17.67
C ARG A 204 -6.35 17.68 -17.06
N SER A 205 -6.47 17.75 -15.75
CA SER A 205 -6.92 18.93 -15.04
C SER A 205 -5.92 20.07 -15.14
N VAL A 206 -6.36 21.20 -15.70
CA VAL A 206 -5.57 22.43 -15.77
C VAL A 206 -5.21 22.93 -14.38
N ILE A 207 -6.14 22.81 -13.43
CA ILE A 207 -5.96 23.26 -12.04
C ILE A 207 -4.81 22.45 -11.38
N ILE A 208 -4.80 21.13 -11.55
CA ILE A 208 -3.74 20.26 -11.02
C ILE A 208 -2.38 20.64 -11.61
N LYS A 209 -2.31 20.86 -12.93
CA LYS A 209 -1.06 21.27 -13.61
C LYS A 209 -0.57 22.64 -13.14
N GLN A 210 -1.48 23.59 -12.92
CA GLN A 210 -1.12 24.91 -12.38
C GLN A 210 -0.59 24.81 -10.94
N ARG A 211 -1.22 24.01 -10.07
CA ARG A 211 -0.74 23.76 -8.71
C ARG A 211 0.62 23.09 -8.70
N LEU A 212 0.82 22.05 -9.52
CA LEU A 212 2.13 21.41 -9.68
C LEU A 212 3.19 22.44 -10.08
N LYS A 213 2.91 23.30 -11.07
CA LYS A 213 3.82 24.39 -11.47
C LYS A 213 4.14 25.34 -10.33
N GLN A 214 3.16 25.64 -9.46
CA GLN A 214 3.39 26.46 -8.26
C GLN A 214 4.30 25.73 -7.25
N TYR A 215 4.06 24.44 -6.98
CA TYR A 215 4.85 23.65 -6.04
C TYR A 215 6.28 23.41 -6.55
N PHE A 216 6.48 23.25 -7.84
CA PHE A 216 7.83 23.11 -8.42
C PHE A 216 8.72 24.36 -8.18
N LYS A 217 8.13 25.55 -7.98
CA LYS A 217 8.91 26.73 -7.59
C LYS A 217 9.53 26.58 -6.19
N TYR A 218 8.91 25.82 -5.31
CA TYR A 218 9.39 25.57 -3.96
C TYR A 218 10.31 24.34 -3.86
N LEU A 219 10.39 23.52 -4.92
CA LEU A 219 11.17 22.29 -4.91
C LEU A 219 12.63 22.49 -4.53
N PRO A 220 13.37 23.52 -5.02
CA PRO A 220 14.75 23.75 -4.57
C PRO A 220 14.86 23.97 -3.07
N PHE A 221 13.95 24.76 -2.49
CA PHE A 221 13.92 25.01 -1.04
C PHE A 221 13.65 23.72 -0.25
N VAL A 222 12.69 22.92 -0.72
CA VAL A 222 12.35 21.64 -0.11
C VAL A 222 13.53 20.68 -0.15
N LEU A 223 14.24 20.59 -1.26
CA LEU A 223 15.43 19.75 -1.41
C LEU A 223 16.56 20.22 -0.48
N ILE A 224 16.86 21.52 -0.46
CA ILE A 224 17.90 22.07 0.43
C ILE A 224 17.54 21.77 1.89
N PHE A 225 16.29 22.00 2.29
CA PHE A 225 15.84 21.72 3.66
C PHE A 225 15.92 20.23 4.00
N SER A 226 15.57 19.34 3.06
CA SER A 226 15.70 17.88 3.24
C SER A 226 17.17 17.46 3.39
N VAL A 227 18.07 18.01 2.59
CA VAL A 227 19.51 17.76 2.69
C VAL A 227 20.06 18.24 4.03
N LEU A 228 19.73 19.46 4.45
CA LEU A 228 20.13 20.01 5.74
C LEU A 228 19.61 19.16 6.90
N PHE A 229 18.35 18.76 6.85
CA PHE A 229 17.76 17.90 7.87
C PHE A 229 18.46 16.55 7.95
N LEU A 230 18.64 15.84 6.84
CA LEU A 230 19.33 14.54 6.79
C LEU A 230 20.80 14.65 7.23
N SER A 231 21.44 15.79 6.97
CA SER A 231 22.85 16.03 7.37
C SER A 231 22.98 16.36 8.86
N THR A 232 22.02 17.09 9.42
CA THR A 232 22.04 17.53 10.83
C THR A 232 21.57 16.42 11.77
N PHE A 233 20.52 15.71 11.36
CA PHE A 233 19.96 14.59 12.10
C PHE A 233 20.50 13.26 11.56
N LYS A 234 21.84 13.13 11.51
CA LYS A 234 22.51 11.84 11.32
C LYS A 234 22.17 10.95 12.51
N VAL A 235 21.02 10.33 12.45
CA VAL A 235 20.58 9.44 13.50
C VAL A 235 21.28 8.11 13.29
N ASN A 236 22.32 7.87 14.09
CA ASN A 236 22.90 6.53 14.27
C ASN A 236 21.91 5.59 14.98
N GLN A 237 20.62 5.81 14.82
CA GLN A 237 19.63 4.93 15.39
C GLN A 237 19.36 3.80 14.40
N ASN A 238 19.79 2.67 14.85
CA ASN A 238 19.63 1.35 14.26
C ASN A 238 18.16 0.89 14.15
N PHE A 239 17.28 1.68 13.56
CA PHE A 239 16.09 1.12 12.95
C PHE A 239 16.58 0.32 11.74
N GLN A 240 16.70 -0.99 11.90
CA GLN A 240 17.19 -1.93 10.90
C GLN A 240 18.69 -1.79 10.52
N GLY A 241 19.56 -1.25 11.36
CA GLY A 241 21.01 -1.18 11.12
C GLY A 241 21.46 -0.23 10.02
N ARG A 242 20.60 0.69 9.54
CA ARG A 242 20.92 1.65 8.48
C ARG A 242 20.97 3.08 8.98
N ALA A 243 22.02 3.81 8.60
CA ALA A 243 22.12 5.24 8.87
C ALA A 243 21.13 6.04 7.99
N VAL A 244 20.50 7.06 8.56
CA VAL A 244 19.73 8.05 7.80
C VAL A 244 20.70 9.11 7.29
N GLY A 245 20.73 9.33 5.98
CA GLY A 245 21.63 10.34 5.41
C GLY A 245 21.42 10.52 3.90
N VAL A 246 21.96 11.61 3.39
CA VAL A 246 21.92 11.93 1.94
C VAL A 246 22.63 10.84 1.14
N ASP A 247 23.77 10.37 1.62
CA ASP A 247 24.55 9.31 0.99
C ASP A 247 23.73 8.01 0.87
N GLN A 248 22.95 7.67 1.92
CA GLN A 248 22.10 6.49 1.90
C GLN A 248 20.96 6.61 0.90
N VAL A 249 20.34 7.79 0.73
CA VAL A 249 19.33 8.03 -0.31
C VAL A 249 19.96 7.87 -1.69
N ALA A 250 21.14 8.46 -1.91
CA ALA A 250 21.86 8.34 -3.18
C ALA A 250 22.24 6.88 -3.48
N ASN A 251 22.78 6.15 -2.48
CA ASN A 251 23.13 4.73 -2.61
C ASN A 251 21.89 3.87 -2.87
N ASN A 252 20.78 4.12 -2.20
CA ASN A 252 19.52 3.42 -2.47
C ASN A 252 19.03 3.67 -3.90
N PHE A 253 19.18 4.88 -4.42
CA PHE A 253 18.78 5.20 -5.79
C PHE A 253 19.71 4.53 -6.81
N THR A 254 21.04 4.64 -6.65
CA THR A 254 22.02 4.06 -7.56
C THR A 254 22.01 2.54 -7.54
N SER A 255 21.81 1.92 -6.37
CA SER A 255 21.74 0.45 -6.21
C SER A 255 20.57 -0.21 -6.95
N ILE A 256 19.59 0.56 -7.39
CA ILE A 256 18.53 0.05 -8.26
C ILE A 256 19.09 -0.38 -9.61
N PHE A 257 20.04 0.39 -10.13
CA PHE A 257 20.59 0.23 -11.48
C PHE A 257 21.97 -0.44 -11.51
N THR A 258 22.73 -0.35 -10.41
CA THR A 258 24.11 -0.85 -10.33
C THR A 258 24.27 -1.78 -9.12
N THR A 259 25.38 -2.54 -9.09
CA THR A 259 25.89 -3.16 -7.87
C THR A 259 26.58 -2.09 -7.04
N THR A 260 26.40 -2.09 -5.73
CA THR A 260 27.03 -1.15 -4.80
C THR A 260 28.06 -1.89 -3.94
N ASP A 261 29.02 -1.15 -3.35
CA ASP A 261 29.97 -1.72 -2.40
C ASP A 261 29.33 -2.12 -1.07
N ASP A 262 28.06 -1.79 -0.84
CA ASP A 262 27.27 -2.21 0.32
C ASP A 262 26.81 -3.67 0.15
N GLY A 263 27.55 -4.58 0.79
CA GLY A 263 27.27 -6.03 0.76
C GLY A 263 25.84 -6.36 1.18
N ALA A 264 25.34 -5.74 2.25
CA ALA A 264 23.99 -6.00 2.77
C ALA A 264 22.87 -5.62 1.79
N LEU A 265 23.07 -4.57 0.97
CA LEU A 265 22.12 -4.20 -0.09
C LEU A 265 22.14 -5.19 -1.24
N ASN A 266 23.32 -5.70 -1.60
CA ASN A 266 23.49 -6.70 -2.64
C ASN A 266 22.94 -8.06 -2.20
N ASP A 267 23.23 -8.50 -0.99
CA ASP A 267 22.75 -9.77 -0.44
C ASP A 267 21.22 -9.81 -0.41
N ASN A 268 20.59 -8.72 0.05
CA ASN A 268 19.13 -8.58 0.02
C ASN A 268 18.52 -8.56 -1.39
N LYS A 269 19.29 -8.21 -2.42
CA LYS A 269 18.86 -8.28 -3.82
C LYS A 269 19.04 -9.69 -4.37
N ILE A 270 20.20 -10.30 -4.09
CA ILE A 270 20.58 -11.59 -4.66
C ILE A 270 19.66 -12.70 -4.17
N TRP A 271 19.43 -12.85 -2.86
CA TRP A 271 18.59 -13.92 -2.35
C TRP A 271 17.14 -13.82 -2.87
N ARG A 272 16.59 -12.60 -3.03
CA ARG A 272 15.26 -12.40 -3.62
C ARG A 272 15.23 -12.85 -5.08
N LEU A 273 16.22 -12.46 -5.88
CA LEU A 273 16.29 -12.85 -7.29
C LEU A 273 16.44 -14.35 -7.47
N LEU A 274 17.27 -15.00 -6.63
CA LEU A 274 17.41 -16.45 -6.63
C LEU A 274 16.09 -17.16 -6.28
N TRP A 275 15.42 -16.69 -5.23
CA TRP A 275 14.14 -17.26 -4.85
C TRP A 275 13.05 -17.01 -5.88
N TRP A 276 12.99 -15.80 -6.42
CA TRP A 276 12.05 -15.49 -7.49
C TRP A 276 12.27 -16.35 -8.73
N GLY A 277 13.53 -16.59 -9.11
CA GLY A 277 13.90 -17.53 -10.17
C GLY A 277 13.42 -18.96 -9.88
N LYS A 278 13.62 -19.45 -8.64
CA LYS A 278 13.16 -20.79 -8.19
C LYS A 278 11.62 -20.89 -8.29
N ILE A 279 10.89 -19.85 -7.84
CA ILE A 279 9.42 -19.81 -7.94
C ILE A 279 8.96 -19.89 -9.39
N ILE A 280 9.57 -19.12 -10.28
CA ILE A 280 9.24 -19.12 -11.69
C ILE A 280 9.52 -20.50 -12.30
N ASP A 281 10.67 -21.09 -11.99
CA ASP A 281 11.07 -22.38 -12.53
C ASP A 281 10.11 -23.50 -12.10
N TYR A 282 9.88 -23.71 -10.82
CA TYR A 282 9.01 -24.80 -10.37
C TYR A 282 7.53 -24.58 -10.75
N THR A 283 7.12 -23.32 -11.00
CA THR A 283 5.77 -23.05 -11.45
C THR A 283 5.60 -23.32 -12.94
N PHE A 284 6.51 -22.83 -13.79
CA PHE A 284 6.35 -23.00 -15.24
C PHE A 284 6.92 -24.31 -15.80
N ASN A 285 8.00 -24.82 -15.22
CA ASN A 285 8.68 -26.04 -15.67
C ASN A 285 8.45 -27.24 -14.75
N GLY A 286 7.82 -27.04 -13.58
CA GLY A 286 7.59 -28.07 -12.57
C GLY A 286 6.12 -28.43 -12.36
N PRO A 287 5.80 -29.12 -11.27
CA PRO A 287 4.46 -29.66 -11.01
C PRO A 287 3.43 -28.61 -10.55
N TYR A 288 3.84 -27.38 -10.26
CA TYR A 288 3.00 -26.38 -9.62
C TYR A 288 2.32 -25.40 -10.59
N PHE A 289 2.36 -25.71 -11.91
CA PHE A 289 1.80 -24.87 -12.96
C PHE A 289 0.33 -24.55 -12.74
N ALA A 290 -0.51 -25.56 -12.55
CA ALA A 290 -1.97 -25.38 -12.54
C ALA A 290 -2.48 -24.81 -11.20
N MET A 291 -1.98 -25.34 -10.08
CA MET A 291 -2.59 -25.12 -8.77
C MET A 291 -1.63 -24.51 -7.73
N GLY A 292 -0.39 -24.24 -8.10
CA GLY A 292 0.62 -23.79 -7.16
C GLY A 292 0.86 -24.79 -6.01
N LYS A 293 1.61 -24.34 -5.00
CA LYS A 293 1.90 -25.13 -3.79
C LYS A 293 0.73 -25.16 -2.80
N GLY A 294 -0.26 -24.27 -2.94
CA GLY A 294 -1.39 -24.18 -2.02
C GLY A 294 -1.13 -23.27 -0.82
N LEU A 295 -2.03 -23.36 0.16
CA LEU A 295 -2.04 -22.57 1.38
C LEU A 295 -1.73 -23.45 2.59
N GLY A 296 -1.11 -22.87 3.62
CA GLY A 296 -0.83 -23.51 4.90
C GLY A 296 0.65 -23.85 5.09
N LEU A 297 1.42 -24.01 4.01
CA LEU A 297 2.85 -24.24 4.12
C LEU A 297 3.66 -22.94 4.09
N SER A 298 4.82 -22.91 4.74
CA SER A 298 5.79 -21.82 4.59
C SER A 298 6.53 -22.00 3.26
N LEU A 299 6.42 -21.02 2.35
CA LEU A 299 7.15 -21.09 1.08
C LEU A 299 8.66 -21.02 1.29
N ALA A 300 9.13 -20.32 2.33
CA ALA A 300 10.56 -20.23 2.62
C ALA A 300 11.13 -21.57 3.07
N ASP A 301 10.42 -22.29 3.96
CA ASP A 301 10.87 -23.58 4.47
C ASP A 301 10.82 -24.64 3.37
N ASP A 302 9.75 -24.67 2.57
CA ASP A 302 9.58 -25.62 1.47
C ASP A 302 10.55 -25.36 0.30
N ASP A 303 10.92 -24.09 0.09
CA ASP A 303 11.93 -23.70 -0.89
C ASP A 303 13.37 -23.77 -0.36
N GLU A 304 13.58 -24.21 0.91
CA GLU A 304 14.89 -24.29 1.57
C GLU A 304 15.66 -22.97 1.54
N ILE A 305 14.94 -21.85 1.74
CA ILE A 305 15.57 -20.54 1.81
C ILE A 305 16.16 -20.34 3.20
N LEU A 306 17.45 -20.65 3.31
CA LEU A 306 18.22 -20.44 4.53
C LEU A 306 18.52 -18.94 4.68
N THR A 307 17.77 -18.27 5.53
CA THR A 307 18.10 -16.93 5.99
C THR A 307 18.67 -17.05 7.40
N THR A 308 19.97 -16.95 7.51
CA THR A 308 20.72 -17.12 8.78
C THR A 308 20.32 -16.11 9.86
N ASP A 309 19.65 -15.00 9.49
CA ASP A 309 19.35 -13.90 10.38
C ASP A 309 17.86 -13.69 10.66
N LEU A 310 16.97 -14.47 10.03
CA LEU A 310 15.51 -14.31 10.17
C LEU A 310 14.94 -15.61 10.78
N GLU A 311 15.14 -15.79 12.06
CA GLU A 311 14.60 -16.92 12.83
C GLU A 311 13.09 -17.09 12.55
N GLY A 312 12.74 -18.03 11.67
CA GLY A 312 11.39 -18.58 11.52
C GLY A 312 10.27 -17.65 11.02
N GLU A 313 10.52 -16.38 10.73
CA GLU A 313 9.48 -15.41 10.36
C GLU A 313 9.28 -15.26 8.85
N LEU A 314 10.23 -15.66 8.03
CA LEU A 314 10.13 -15.53 6.57
C LEU A 314 9.20 -16.62 6.01
N ARG A 315 8.08 -16.21 5.39
CA ARG A 315 7.11 -17.15 4.81
C ARG A 315 6.82 -16.92 3.33
N SER A 316 7.23 -15.80 2.77
CA SER A 316 6.90 -15.40 1.40
C SER A 316 8.05 -14.65 0.73
N PRO A 317 8.12 -14.64 -0.62
CA PRO A 317 9.25 -14.13 -1.40
C PRO A 317 9.38 -12.59 -1.40
N HIS A 318 8.69 -11.88 -0.53
CA HIS A 318 8.64 -10.41 -0.51
C HIS A 318 8.24 -9.80 -1.86
N ASN A 319 7.33 -10.48 -2.55
CA ASN A 319 6.74 -10.05 -3.81
C ASN A 319 5.34 -10.64 -3.93
N PHE A 320 4.33 -9.79 -3.76
CA PHE A 320 2.93 -10.19 -3.74
C PHE A 320 2.50 -10.97 -5.01
N ASN A 321 2.99 -10.55 -6.17
CA ASN A 321 2.66 -11.23 -7.43
C ASN A 321 3.25 -12.65 -7.48
N LEU A 322 4.50 -12.82 -7.02
CA LEU A 322 5.13 -14.13 -6.95
C LEU A 322 4.56 -15.01 -5.85
N THR A 323 4.08 -14.41 -4.75
CA THR A 323 3.36 -15.16 -3.72
C THR A 323 2.05 -15.73 -4.29
N ILE A 324 1.30 -14.94 -5.10
CA ILE A 324 0.12 -15.46 -5.80
C ILE A 324 0.50 -16.58 -6.77
N LEU A 325 1.56 -16.39 -7.57
CA LEU A 325 2.02 -17.39 -8.53
C LEU A 325 2.41 -18.71 -7.84
N ALA A 326 3.22 -18.61 -6.76
CA ALA A 326 3.68 -19.78 -6.01
C ALA A 326 2.55 -20.55 -5.34
N ARG A 327 1.58 -19.84 -4.73
CA ARG A 327 0.50 -20.47 -3.95
C ARG A 327 -0.67 -20.95 -4.81
N TYR A 328 -1.04 -20.20 -5.85
CA TYR A 328 -2.27 -20.46 -6.61
C TYR A 328 -2.02 -20.96 -8.03
N GLY A 329 -0.77 -20.93 -8.52
CA GLY A 329 -0.42 -21.33 -9.88
C GLY A 329 -0.77 -20.29 -10.93
N VAL A 330 -0.53 -20.67 -12.19
CA VAL A 330 -0.53 -19.74 -13.33
C VAL A 330 -1.92 -19.22 -13.66
N PHE A 331 -2.97 -20.03 -13.54
CA PHE A 331 -4.33 -19.59 -13.93
C PHE A 331 -4.86 -18.46 -13.05
N ILE A 332 -4.72 -18.60 -11.73
CA ILE A 332 -5.18 -17.58 -10.77
C ILE A 332 -4.28 -16.35 -10.83
N PHE A 333 -2.98 -16.55 -11.01
CA PHE A 333 -2.04 -15.46 -11.26
C PHE A 333 -2.46 -14.62 -12.48
N PHE A 334 -2.84 -15.24 -13.61
CA PHE A 334 -3.30 -14.49 -14.78
C PHE A 334 -4.64 -13.79 -14.57
N ILE A 335 -5.57 -14.36 -13.78
CA ILE A 335 -6.80 -13.66 -13.39
C ILE A 335 -6.47 -12.40 -12.58
N TRP A 336 -5.53 -12.51 -11.65
CA TRP A 336 -5.02 -11.36 -10.89
C TRP A 336 -4.37 -10.31 -11.79
N ILE A 337 -3.43 -10.71 -12.65
CA ILE A 337 -2.76 -9.80 -13.59
C ILE A 337 -3.78 -9.15 -14.55
N TYR A 338 -4.78 -9.90 -15.01
CA TYR A 338 -5.85 -9.34 -15.84
C TYR A 338 -6.61 -8.24 -15.11
N TRP A 339 -6.92 -8.41 -13.81
CA TRP A 339 -7.52 -7.36 -13.00
C TRP A 339 -6.63 -6.12 -12.92
N VAL A 340 -5.34 -6.29 -12.62
CA VAL A 340 -4.36 -5.17 -12.55
C VAL A 340 -4.28 -4.45 -13.90
N VAL A 341 -4.11 -5.19 -15.00
CA VAL A 341 -4.04 -4.62 -16.36
C VAL A 341 -5.32 -3.87 -16.72
N ARG A 342 -6.48 -4.37 -16.29
CA ARG A 342 -7.74 -3.68 -16.47
C ARG A 342 -7.76 -2.32 -15.78
N GLN A 343 -7.28 -2.22 -14.54
CA GLN A 343 -7.18 -0.93 -13.84
C GLN A 343 -6.25 0.02 -14.61
N LEU A 344 -5.10 -0.46 -15.07
CA LEU A 344 -4.17 0.36 -15.86
C LEU A 344 -4.76 0.82 -17.20
N LYS A 345 -5.57 -0.02 -17.88
CA LYS A 345 -6.24 0.36 -19.14
C LYS A 345 -7.23 1.51 -18.95
N ARG A 346 -7.88 1.60 -17.79
CA ARG A 346 -8.81 2.71 -17.48
C ARG A 346 -8.12 4.08 -17.49
N LEU A 347 -6.83 4.17 -17.22
CA LEU A 347 -6.06 5.43 -17.33
C LEU A 347 -6.12 6.07 -18.73
N ARG A 348 -6.36 5.25 -19.77
CA ARG A 348 -6.48 5.73 -21.17
C ARG A 348 -7.87 6.27 -21.48
N ASP A 349 -8.86 5.98 -20.64
CA ASP A 349 -10.23 6.44 -20.84
C ASP A 349 -10.30 7.96 -20.68
N LYS A 350 -10.81 8.63 -21.70
CA LYS A 350 -10.95 10.09 -21.70
C LYS A 350 -12.09 10.57 -20.79
N SER A 351 -13.02 9.72 -20.45
CA SER A 351 -14.14 10.00 -19.55
C SER A 351 -13.82 9.77 -18.09
N LEU A 352 -12.60 9.27 -17.77
CA LEU A 352 -12.20 8.99 -16.40
C LEU A 352 -12.19 10.27 -15.55
N SER A 353 -12.93 10.25 -14.43
CA SER A 353 -12.97 11.35 -13.50
C SER A 353 -11.61 11.59 -12.84
N ASN A 354 -11.35 12.80 -12.36
CA ASN A 354 -10.12 13.10 -11.63
C ASN A 354 -10.01 12.26 -10.35
N LEU A 355 -11.11 11.98 -9.67
CA LEU A 355 -11.11 11.17 -8.45
C LEU A 355 -10.74 9.71 -8.76
N ASN A 356 -11.34 9.10 -9.79
CA ASN A 356 -10.96 7.75 -10.21
C ASN A 356 -9.50 7.67 -10.67
N LEU A 357 -9.01 8.68 -11.39
CA LEU A 357 -7.58 8.77 -11.73
C LEU A 357 -6.70 8.74 -10.48
N ILE A 358 -7.04 9.53 -9.46
CA ILE A 358 -6.31 9.57 -8.19
C ILE A 358 -6.34 8.19 -7.51
N LEU A 359 -7.52 7.57 -7.42
CA LEU A 359 -7.69 6.26 -6.80
C LEU A 359 -6.88 5.17 -7.52
N ILE A 360 -6.87 5.17 -8.85
CA ILE A 360 -6.04 4.24 -9.63
C ILE A 360 -4.54 4.49 -9.40
N CYS A 361 -4.10 5.75 -9.34
CA CYS A 361 -2.70 6.07 -9.06
C CYS A 361 -2.28 5.64 -7.64
N ILE A 362 -3.19 5.75 -6.66
CA ILE A 362 -2.98 5.22 -5.31
C ILE A 362 -2.83 3.69 -5.37
N GLN A 363 -3.71 2.99 -6.08
CA GLN A 363 -3.59 1.54 -6.26
C GLN A 363 -2.25 1.14 -6.90
N ILE A 364 -1.78 1.91 -7.89
CA ILE A 364 -0.46 1.69 -8.53
C ILE A 364 0.67 1.82 -7.51
N ALA A 365 0.64 2.82 -6.62
CA ALA A 365 1.64 2.98 -5.58
C ALA A 365 1.68 1.77 -4.64
N PHE A 366 0.52 1.28 -4.21
CA PHE A 366 0.40 0.08 -3.38
C PHE A 366 0.94 -1.17 -4.09
N LEU A 367 0.48 -1.44 -5.31
CA LEU A 367 0.87 -2.61 -6.10
C LEU A 367 2.36 -2.63 -6.40
N PHE A 368 2.93 -1.45 -6.68
CA PHE A 368 4.34 -1.35 -6.95
C PHE A 368 5.18 -1.61 -5.69
N ASN A 369 4.81 -1.03 -4.53
CA ASN A 369 5.48 -1.33 -3.27
C ASN A 369 5.37 -2.82 -2.90
N ALA A 370 4.21 -3.42 -3.12
CA ALA A 370 3.97 -4.85 -2.87
C ALA A 370 4.76 -5.80 -3.79
N SER A 371 5.29 -5.30 -4.90
CA SER A 371 6.19 -6.08 -5.76
C SER A 371 7.61 -6.22 -5.17
N PHE A 372 7.92 -5.51 -4.07
CA PHE A 372 9.22 -5.55 -3.40
C PHE A 372 9.12 -5.82 -1.90
N ASP A 373 7.92 -6.02 -1.37
CA ASP A 373 7.67 -6.26 0.05
C ASP A 373 6.39 -7.08 0.26
N VAL A 374 6.22 -7.67 1.44
CA VAL A 374 5.01 -8.40 1.89
C VAL A 374 3.82 -7.46 2.18
N PHE A 375 3.81 -6.28 1.59
CA PHE A 375 2.94 -5.17 1.93
C PHE A 375 1.44 -5.51 1.88
N LEU A 376 1.00 -6.25 0.88
CA LEU A 376 -0.42 -6.65 0.72
C LEU A 376 -0.75 -8.02 1.34
N GLU A 377 0.22 -8.70 1.91
CA GLU A 377 0.03 -10.00 2.55
C GLU A 377 -0.42 -9.87 4.02
N GLY A 378 -0.29 -8.68 4.57
CA GLY A 378 -0.73 -8.32 5.92
C GLY A 378 -1.75 -7.18 5.94
N PRO A 379 -2.49 -7.03 7.05
CA PRO A 379 -3.59 -6.06 7.13
C PRO A 379 -3.17 -4.61 6.98
N MET A 380 -1.92 -4.28 7.31
CA MET A 380 -1.41 -2.91 7.27
C MET A 380 -1.46 -2.28 5.88
N GLY A 381 -1.00 -3.02 4.87
CA GLY A 381 -1.07 -2.58 3.48
C GLY A 381 -2.37 -2.99 2.81
N ALA A 382 -2.85 -4.20 3.09
CA ALA A 382 -4.04 -4.74 2.44
C ALA A 382 -5.31 -3.95 2.81
N PHE A 383 -5.51 -3.58 4.08
CA PHE A 383 -6.69 -2.84 4.49
C PHE A 383 -6.84 -1.49 3.75
N PRO A 384 -5.89 -0.56 3.80
CA PRO A 384 -6.02 0.69 3.06
C PRO A 384 -6.07 0.47 1.54
N PHE A 385 -5.31 -0.47 0.99
CA PHE A 385 -5.35 -0.79 -0.43
C PHE A 385 -6.77 -1.17 -0.89
N TRP A 386 -7.39 -2.14 -0.22
CA TRP A 386 -8.72 -2.60 -0.58
C TRP A 386 -9.82 -1.58 -0.28
N VAL A 387 -9.62 -0.68 0.69
CA VAL A 387 -10.50 0.48 0.89
C VAL A 387 -10.44 1.40 -0.34
N PHE A 388 -9.27 1.72 -0.86
CA PHE A 388 -9.14 2.54 -2.07
C PHE A 388 -9.68 1.83 -3.33
N VAL A 389 -9.50 0.51 -3.43
CA VAL A 389 -10.13 -0.28 -4.50
C VAL A 389 -11.65 -0.22 -4.40
N GLY A 390 -12.21 -0.39 -3.22
CA GLY A 390 -13.66 -0.32 -3.00
C GLY A 390 -14.24 1.05 -3.33
N LEU A 391 -13.56 2.14 -2.95
CA LEU A 391 -13.94 3.49 -3.35
C LEU A 391 -13.95 3.63 -4.89
N ASP A 392 -12.91 3.14 -5.56
CA ASP A 392 -12.82 3.20 -7.01
C ASP A 392 -13.96 2.40 -7.68
N LEU A 393 -14.32 1.22 -7.15
CA LEU A 393 -15.46 0.43 -7.64
C LEU A 393 -16.80 1.17 -7.47
N ILE A 394 -17.00 1.82 -6.31
CA ILE A 394 -18.21 2.61 -6.04
C ILE A 394 -18.28 3.79 -7.00
N PHE A 395 -17.20 4.55 -7.17
CA PHE A 395 -17.20 5.71 -8.06
C PHE A 395 -17.21 5.32 -9.55
N GLU A 396 -16.68 4.16 -9.95
CA GLU A 396 -16.84 3.61 -11.30
C GLU A 396 -18.33 3.37 -11.59
N PHE A 397 -19.09 2.87 -10.62
CA PHE A 397 -20.51 2.59 -10.77
C PHE A 397 -21.38 3.85 -10.73
N TYR A 398 -21.16 4.72 -9.73
CA TYR A 398 -21.96 5.94 -9.54
C TYR A 398 -21.57 7.10 -10.48
N GLY A 399 -20.33 7.18 -10.94
CA GLY A 399 -19.88 8.18 -11.90
C GLY A 399 -20.64 8.09 -13.23
N TYR A 400 -21.15 6.90 -13.56
CA TYR A 400 -22.06 6.69 -14.70
C TYR A 400 -23.44 7.35 -14.46
N TYR A 401 -23.87 7.50 -13.20
CA TYR A 401 -25.18 8.04 -12.84
C TYR A 401 -25.17 9.53 -12.43
N ASN A 402 -24.05 10.06 -11.94
CA ASN A 402 -24.03 11.38 -11.29
C ASN A 402 -22.76 12.21 -11.52
N ALA A 403 -22.35 12.44 -12.77
CA ALA A 403 -21.28 13.41 -13.11
C ALA A 403 -21.57 14.83 -12.54
N LYS A 404 -22.82 15.18 -12.26
CA LYS A 404 -23.22 16.42 -11.57
C LYS A 404 -22.92 16.42 -10.07
N GLN A 405 -22.92 15.27 -9.38
CA GLN A 405 -22.61 15.22 -7.94
C GLN A 405 -21.10 15.16 -7.66
N GLU A 406 -20.29 14.60 -8.56
CA GLU A 406 -18.83 14.69 -8.46
C GLU A 406 -18.34 16.12 -8.54
N LEU A 407 -18.92 16.94 -9.41
CA LEU A 407 -18.68 18.37 -9.46
C LEU A 407 -19.07 19.05 -8.14
N ALA A 408 -20.16 18.66 -7.49
CA ALA A 408 -20.58 19.22 -6.21
C ALA A 408 -19.64 18.85 -5.04
N ILE A 409 -19.07 17.62 -5.02
CA ILE A 409 -18.03 17.25 -4.04
C ILE A 409 -16.76 18.10 -4.29
N PHE A 410 -16.37 18.26 -5.55
CA PHE A 410 -15.25 19.13 -5.92
C PHE A 410 -15.51 20.59 -5.64
N GLU A 411 -16.72 21.11 -5.91
CA GLU A 411 -17.10 22.51 -5.68
C GLU A 411 -17.28 22.82 -4.19
N GLN A 412 -17.89 21.96 -3.39
CA GLN A 412 -18.01 22.16 -1.94
C GLN A 412 -16.65 22.02 -1.22
N THR A 413 -15.74 21.21 -1.75
CA THR A 413 -14.35 21.22 -1.28
C THR A 413 -13.56 22.38 -1.86
N THR A 414 -14.09 23.13 -2.85
CA THR A 414 -13.45 24.31 -3.46
C THR A 414 -13.97 25.66 -2.97
N GLN A 415 -15.03 25.70 -2.17
CA GLN A 415 -15.45 26.87 -1.38
C GLN A 415 -14.91 26.79 0.06
#